data_e0a858e9aa2a527a1546ba0f8c63d9f4
#
_entry.id   e0a858e9aa2a527a1546ba0f8c63d9f4
#
_cell.length_a   1.000
_cell.length_b   1.000
_cell.length_c   1.000
_cell.angle_alpha   90.00
_cell.angle_beta   90.00
_cell.angle_gamma   90.00
#
_symmetry.space_group_name_H-M   'P 1'
#
loop_
_entity.id
_entity.type
_entity.pdbx_description
1 polymer ?
#
loop_
_entity_poly.entity_id
_entity_poly.type
_entity_poly.pdbx_seq_one_letter_code
_entity_poly.pdbx_strand_id
1 'polypeptide(L)'
;RKIGYVHFLPDTLEGSLKIPFFLKGIVKHYVFSFYNRMEHLVVVNPMFIEDLVAAGIPREKVTYIPNFVNKEKWHPLPADQVAKLRQEMDLAEDQFVVVGAGQVQKRKGIDDFIRLAEELTEITFIWAGGFSFGGMTDGYERYKKIMDNPPKNLIFPGIVPPERMRELYALADLFLLPSYNELFPMTILEAASCEAPIMLRDLDLYKVILDGNYRATSDVSEMREAILEYKNHPEKLKDLKEKAREISKEYSEEHLLEIWLKFYQEQAALGKK
;
A
#
# COMPACT_ATOMS: atom_id res chain seq x y z
N ARG A 1 -27.55 15.29 3.07
CA ARG A 1 -27.45 14.08 2.25
C ARG A 1 -26.63 13.01 2.99
N LYS A 2 -26.96 11.74 2.76
CA LYS A 2 -26.19 10.60 3.28
C LYS A 2 -25.11 10.22 2.26
N ILE A 3 -23.84 10.40 2.65
CA ILE A 3 -22.68 10.08 1.81
C ILE A 3 -22.01 8.84 2.41
N GLY A 4 -21.84 7.80 1.60
CA GLY A 4 -21.11 6.59 1.97
C GLY A 4 -19.68 6.63 1.45
N TYR A 5 -18.74 6.13 2.25
CA TYR A 5 -17.36 5.96 1.87
C TYR A 5 -17.09 4.49 1.59
N VAL A 6 -16.64 4.16 0.37
CA VAL A 6 -16.42 2.77 -0.05
C VAL A 6 -14.93 2.47 -0.01
N HIS A 7 -14.50 1.83 1.07
CA HIS A 7 -13.13 1.38 1.26
C HIS A 7 -12.91 -0.06 0.81
N PHE A 8 -13.96 -0.86 0.67
CA PHE A 8 -13.88 -2.25 0.26
C PHE A 8 -15.18 -2.68 -0.46
N LEU A 9 -15.08 -3.73 -1.23
CA LEU A 9 -16.21 -4.49 -1.75
C LEU A 9 -16.21 -5.91 -1.16
N PRO A 10 -17.36 -6.61 -1.13
CA PRO A 10 -17.43 -7.96 -0.57
C PRO A 10 -16.39 -8.92 -1.14
N ASP A 11 -16.16 -8.84 -2.44
CA ASP A 11 -15.22 -9.71 -3.16
C ASP A 11 -13.74 -9.43 -2.77
N THR A 12 -13.44 -8.22 -2.26
CA THR A 12 -12.10 -7.84 -1.79
C THR A 12 -11.78 -8.35 -0.37
N LEU A 13 -12.76 -8.90 0.34
CA LEU A 13 -12.55 -9.55 1.63
C LEU A 13 -11.95 -10.95 1.50
N GLU A 14 -12.00 -11.55 0.32
CA GLU A 14 -11.37 -12.84 0.03
C GLU A 14 -9.84 -12.74 0.22
N GLY A 15 -9.27 -13.76 0.90
CA GLY A 15 -7.84 -13.77 1.23
C GLY A 15 -7.43 -12.88 2.42
N SER A 16 -8.38 -12.10 3.00
CA SER A 16 -8.17 -11.36 4.24
C SER A 16 -8.89 -11.99 5.42
N LEU A 17 -10.10 -12.50 5.19
CA LEU A 17 -10.94 -13.15 6.21
C LEU A 17 -11.45 -14.50 5.70
N LYS A 18 -11.49 -15.50 6.59
CA LYS A 18 -12.11 -16.80 6.32
C LYS A 18 -13.64 -16.70 6.43
N ILE A 19 -14.32 -16.28 5.36
CA ILE A 19 -15.77 -16.24 5.31
C ILE A 19 -16.28 -17.60 4.77
N PRO A 20 -17.10 -18.35 5.54
CA PRO A 20 -17.72 -19.57 5.04
C PRO A 20 -18.50 -19.31 3.75
N PHE A 21 -18.38 -20.20 2.77
CA PHE A 21 -18.89 -19.97 1.42
C PHE A 21 -20.40 -19.67 1.40
N PHE A 22 -21.18 -20.31 2.28
CA PHE A 22 -22.64 -20.12 2.40
C PHE A 22 -23.03 -18.74 2.96
N LEU A 23 -22.12 -18.03 3.63
CA LEU A 23 -22.35 -16.67 4.12
C LEU A 23 -21.94 -15.58 3.13
N LYS A 24 -21.15 -15.91 2.10
CA LYS A 24 -20.67 -14.91 1.13
C LYS A 24 -21.80 -14.16 0.46
N GLY A 25 -22.86 -14.86 0.02
CA GLY A 25 -24.03 -14.25 -0.60
C GLY A 25 -24.77 -13.29 0.34
N ILE A 26 -24.89 -13.64 1.61
CA ILE A 26 -25.53 -12.82 2.63
C ILE A 26 -24.70 -11.54 2.88
N VAL A 27 -23.39 -11.68 3.04
CA VAL A 27 -22.47 -10.55 3.23
C VAL A 27 -22.51 -9.62 2.00
N LYS A 28 -22.45 -10.19 0.80
CA LYS A 28 -22.54 -9.43 -0.45
C LYS A 28 -23.84 -8.63 -0.53
N HIS A 29 -24.97 -9.28 -0.29
CA HIS A 29 -26.28 -8.62 -0.29
C HIS A 29 -26.36 -7.51 0.77
N TYR A 30 -25.89 -7.76 1.98
CA TYR A 30 -25.89 -6.78 3.07
C TYR A 30 -25.08 -5.53 2.73
N VAL A 31 -23.84 -5.70 2.24
CA VAL A 31 -22.95 -4.59 1.91
C VAL A 31 -23.51 -3.76 0.76
N PHE A 32 -23.96 -4.37 -0.33
CA PHE A 32 -24.55 -3.62 -1.45
C PHE A 32 -25.90 -2.98 -1.08
N SER A 33 -26.72 -3.61 -0.23
CA SER A 33 -27.94 -3.01 0.31
C SER A 33 -27.63 -1.77 1.16
N PHE A 34 -26.54 -1.82 1.94
CA PHE A 34 -26.07 -0.65 2.69
C PHE A 34 -25.63 0.47 1.75
N TYR A 35 -24.81 0.20 0.74
CA TYR A 35 -24.35 1.20 -0.24
C TYR A 35 -25.52 1.80 -1.02
N ASN A 36 -26.50 0.99 -1.41
CA ASN A 36 -27.66 1.47 -2.16
C ASN A 36 -28.55 2.45 -1.37
N ARG A 37 -28.50 2.41 -0.02
CA ARG A 37 -29.23 3.35 0.86
C ARG A 37 -28.55 4.71 0.98
N MET A 38 -27.33 4.85 0.48
CA MET A 38 -26.64 6.14 0.44
C MET A 38 -27.15 6.96 -0.75
N GLU A 39 -27.21 8.27 -0.56
CA GLU A 39 -27.61 9.20 -1.63
C GLU A 39 -26.45 9.48 -2.58
N HIS A 40 -25.22 9.31 -2.07
CA HIS A 40 -23.98 9.38 -2.86
C HIS A 40 -22.92 8.49 -2.25
N LEU A 41 -22.02 7.96 -3.11
CA LEU A 41 -20.89 7.14 -2.70
C LEU A 41 -19.58 7.78 -3.17
N VAL A 42 -18.61 7.83 -2.29
CA VAL A 42 -17.22 8.14 -2.64
C VAL A 42 -16.41 6.85 -2.59
N VAL A 43 -15.75 6.53 -3.68
CA VAL A 43 -14.85 5.38 -3.77
C VAL A 43 -13.40 5.84 -3.73
N VAL A 44 -12.56 5.14 -2.99
CA VAL A 44 -11.11 5.39 -2.94
C VAL A 44 -10.34 4.62 -4.02
N ASN A 45 -10.97 3.59 -4.58
CA ASN A 45 -10.42 2.80 -5.67
C ASN A 45 -11.31 3.00 -6.91
N PRO A 46 -10.79 3.54 -8.02
CA PRO A 46 -11.59 3.80 -9.22
C PRO A 46 -12.14 2.53 -9.86
N MET A 47 -11.49 1.38 -9.67
CA MET A 47 -11.94 0.08 -10.17
C MET A 47 -13.29 -0.34 -9.55
N PHE A 48 -13.61 0.15 -8.33
CA PHE A 48 -14.88 -0.16 -7.67
C PHE A 48 -16.11 0.45 -8.35
N ILE A 49 -15.92 1.44 -9.23
CA ILE A 49 -17.04 2.11 -9.91
C ILE A 49 -17.82 1.11 -10.75
N GLU A 50 -17.13 0.32 -11.56
CA GLU A 50 -17.78 -0.66 -12.44
C GLU A 50 -18.46 -1.77 -11.65
N ASP A 51 -17.85 -2.23 -10.55
CA ASP A 51 -18.43 -3.23 -9.67
C ASP A 51 -19.73 -2.74 -8.99
N LEU A 52 -19.73 -1.47 -8.56
CA LEU A 52 -20.92 -0.85 -7.96
C LEU A 52 -22.04 -0.66 -8.98
N VAL A 53 -21.69 -0.25 -10.20
CA VAL A 53 -22.65 -0.12 -11.31
C VAL A 53 -23.22 -1.48 -11.69
N ALA A 54 -22.40 -2.51 -11.80
CA ALA A 54 -22.84 -3.89 -12.06
C ALA A 54 -23.75 -4.43 -10.94
N ALA A 55 -23.59 -3.96 -9.71
CA ALA A 55 -24.48 -4.26 -8.58
C ALA A 55 -25.77 -3.43 -8.55
N GLY A 56 -26.02 -2.58 -9.56
CA GLY A 56 -27.23 -1.79 -9.70
C GLY A 56 -27.21 -0.40 -9.07
N ILE A 57 -26.05 0.09 -8.66
CA ILE A 57 -25.90 1.46 -8.15
C ILE A 57 -25.72 2.42 -9.34
N PRO A 58 -26.57 3.47 -9.47
CA PRO A 58 -26.45 4.41 -10.57
C PRO A 58 -25.07 5.08 -10.64
N ARG A 59 -24.46 5.17 -11.82
CA ARG A 59 -23.11 5.72 -12.01
C ARG A 59 -22.97 7.16 -11.48
N GLU A 60 -24.02 7.97 -11.62
CA GLU A 60 -24.07 9.36 -11.17
C GLU A 60 -24.07 9.50 -9.64
N LYS A 61 -24.30 8.43 -8.89
CA LYS A 61 -24.17 8.39 -7.44
C LYS A 61 -22.77 8.05 -6.95
N VAL A 62 -21.80 7.81 -7.86
CA VAL A 62 -20.47 7.35 -7.47
C VAL A 62 -19.40 8.34 -7.95
N THR A 63 -18.63 8.86 -7.04
CA THR A 63 -17.47 9.73 -7.31
C THR A 63 -16.19 9.08 -6.80
N TYR A 64 -15.15 9.11 -7.62
CA TYR A 64 -13.80 8.72 -7.18
C TYR A 64 -13.12 9.93 -6.53
N ILE A 65 -12.70 9.76 -5.29
CA ILE A 65 -11.79 10.67 -4.60
C ILE A 65 -10.80 9.78 -3.83
N PRO A 66 -9.51 9.82 -4.17
CA PRO A 66 -8.51 8.95 -3.57
C PRO A 66 -8.24 9.30 -2.10
N ASN A 67 -7.55 8.39 -1.41
CA ASN A 67 -6.92 8.72 -0.15
C ASN A 67 -5.74 9.67 -0.38
N PHE A 68 -5.31 10.33 0.68
CA PHE A 68 -4.16 11.24 0.70
C PHE A 68 -3.32 11.03 1.95
N VAL A 69 -2.14 11.61 1.97
CA VAL A 69 -1.25 11.60 3.13
C VAL A 69 -0.91 13.03 3.55
N ASN A 70 -0.74 13.20 4.86
CA ASN A 70 -0.31 14.46 5.46
C ASN A 70 1.20 14.56 5.36
N LYS A 71 1.71 15.60 4.66
CA LYS A 71 3.15 15.83 4.44
C LYS A 71 3.90 16.30 5.68
N GLU A 72 3.22 16.82 6.70
CA GLU A 72 3.85 17.14 7.97
C GLU A 72 4.26 15.86 8.71
N LYS A 73 3.50 14.79 8.53
CA LYS A 73 3.77 13.48 9.12
C LYS A 73 4.70 12.62 8.26
N TRP A 74 4.49 12.63 6.95
CA TRP A 74 5.21 11.81 5.98
C TRP A 74 6.05 12.68 5.08
N HIS A 75 7.34 12.77 5.35
CA HIS A 75 8.33 13.55 4.61
C HIS A 75 9.71 12.91 4.73
N PRO A 76 10.66 13.20 3.83
CA PRO A 76 12.03 12.73 3.92
C PRO A 76 12.69 13.12 5.23
N LEU A 77 13.57 12.28 5.74
CA LEU A 77 14.45 12.62 6.86
C LEU A 77 15.75 13.27 6.33
N PRO A 78 16.36 14.19 7.12
CA PRO A 78 17.71 14.71 6.85
C PRO A 78 18.74 13.58 6.74
N ALA A 79 19.74 13.76 5.87
CA ALA A 79 20.73 12.72 5.59
C ALA A 79 21.54 12.30 6.84
N ASP A 80 21.81 13.21 7.74
CA ASP A 80 22.50 12.94 9.02
C ASP A 80 21.65 12.04 9.94
N GLN A 81 20.34 12.22 9.95
CA GLN A 81 19.42 11.35 10.69
C GLN A 81 19.36 9.95 10.05
N VAL A 82 19.32 9.86 8.73
CA VAL A 82 19.35 8.56 8.02
C VAL A 82 20.67 7.83 8.32
N ALA A 83 21.82 8.53 8.29
CA ALA A 83 23.12 7.95 8.61
C ALA A 83 23.14 7.40 10.06
N LYS A 84 22.58 8.14 11.02
CA LYS A 84 22.45 7.69 12.41
C LYS A 84 21.57 6.45 12.54
N LEU A 85 20.42 6.42 11.86
CA LEU A 85 19.53 5.26 11.87
C LEU A 85 20.20 4.01 11.28
N ARG A 86 21.01 4.15 10.20
CA ARG A 86 21.80 3.05 9.64
C ARG A 86 22.77 2.50 10.68
N GLN A 87 23.47 3.35 11.43
CA GLN A 87 24.38 2.93 12.52
C GLN A 87 23.62 2.23 13.66
N GLU A 88 22.47 2.75 14.08
CA GLU A 88 21.64 2.15 15.14
C GLU A 88 21.11 0.74 14.74
N MET A 89 20.97 0.49 13.45
CA MET A 89 20.53 -0.81 12.90
C MET A 89 21.70 -1.71 12.46
N ASP A 90 22.93 -1.30 12.77
CA ASP A 90 24.17 -2.05 12.36
C ASP A 90 24.25 -2.30 10.86
N LEU A 91 23.79 -1.35 10.04
CA LEU A 91 23.84 -1.40 8.58
C LEU A 91 25.14 -0.75 8.09
N ALA A 92 25.88 -1.48 7.25
CA ALA A 92 27.05 -0.91 6.56
C ALA A 92 26.66 0.28 5.67
N GLU A 93 27.60 1.17 5.39
CA GLU A 93 27.34 2.38 4.60
C GLU A 93 26.82 2.04 3.18
N ASP A 94 27.35 0.99 2.59
CA ASP A 94 26.99 0.47 1.26
C ASP A 94 25.91 -0.62 1.28
N GLN A 95 25.35 -0.96 2.45
CA GLN A 95 24.32 -1.97 2.59
C GLN A 95 23.05 -1.55 1.87
N PHE A 96 22.61 -2.34 0.87
CA PHE A 96 21.34 -2.10 0.17
C PHE A 96 20.16 -2.59 1.02
N VAL A 97 19.16 -1.73 1.20
CA VAL A 97 18.02 -1.97 2.08
C VAL A 97 16.71 -1.97 1.29
N VAL A 98 15.99 -3.09 1.31
CA VAL A 98 14.66 -3.23 0.73
C VAL A 98 13.62 -3.23 1.84
N VAL A 99 12.68 -2.28 1.83
CA VAL A 99 11.62 -2.18 2.83
C VAL A 99 10.28 -2.53 2.21
N GLY A 100 9.52 -3.39 2.88
CA GLY A 100 8.11 -3.67 2.58
C GLY A 100 7.24 -3.34 3.79
N ALA A 101 5.96 -3.04 3.56
CA ALA A 101 5.04 -2.72 4.64
C ALA A 101 3.63 -3.24 4.40
N GLY A 102 2.99 -3.72 5.47
CA GLY A 102 1.60 -4.17 5.45
C GLY A 102 1.34 -5.38 6.33
N GLN A 103 0.10 -5.84 6.30
CA GLN A 103 -0.28 -7.05 7.03
C GLN A 103 0.51 -8.27 6.52
N VAL A 104 0.89 -9.16 7.44
CA VAL A 104 1.53 -10.44 7.08
C VAL A 104 0.46 -11.39 6.56
N GLN A 105 0.25 -11.36 5.26
CA GLN A 105 -0.79 -12.12 4.54
C GLN A 105 -0.30 -12.49 3.13
N LYS A 106 -0.74 -13.66 2.64
CA LYS A 106 -0.43 -14.11 1.27
C LYS A 106 -0.77 -13.06 0.22
N ARG A 107 -1.93 -12.41 0.35
CA ARG A 107 -2.40 -11.35 -0.55
C ARG A 107 -1.40 -10.19 -0.68
N LYS A 108 -0.64 -9.89 0.38
CA LYS A 108 0.39 -8.84 0.39
C LYS A 108 1.72 -9.26 -0.24
N GLY A 109 1.81 -10.52 -0.72
CA GLY A 109 3.02 -11.04 -1.35
C GLY A 109 4.16 -11.32 -0.37
N ILE A 110 3.84 -11.56 0.91
CA ILE A 110 4.86 -11.82 1.93
C ILE A 110 5.73 -13.05 1.60
N ASP A 111 5.16 -14.05 0.91
CA ASP A 111 5.93 -15.23 0.47
C ASP A 111 7.02 -14.86 -0.54
N ASP A 112 6.70 -13.95 -1.47
CA ASP A 112 7.65 -13.48 -2.47
C ASP A 112 8.73 -12.60 -1.83
N PHE A 113 8.36 -11.77 -0.85
CA PHE A 113 9.31 -10.96 -0.10
C PHE A 113 10.30 -11.81 0.70
N ILE A 114 9.81 -12.86 1.37
CA ILE A 114 10.65 -13.82 2.10
C ILE A 114 11.58 -14.55 1.13
N ARG A 115 11.06 -15.03 0.01
CA ARG A 115 11.84 -15.71 -1.02
C ARG A 115 12.96 -14.83 -1.57
N LEU A 116 12.67 -13.55 -1.85
CA LEU A 116 13.70 -12.59 -2.27
C LEU A 116 14.80 -12.43 -1.23
N ALA A 117 14.46 -12.37 0.06
CA ALA A 117 15.43 -12.32 1.13
C ALA A 117 16.29 -13.59 1.22
N GLU A 118 15.70 -14.77 1.03
CA GLU A 118 16.43 -16.05 1.00
C GLU A 118 17.41 -16.16 -0.19
N GLU A 119 17.02 -15.60 -1.36
CA GLU A 119 17.83 -15.63 -2.58
C GLU A 119 18.91 -14.52 -2.62
N LEU A 120 18.70 -13.38 -1.96
CA LEU A 120 19.55 -12.19 -1.99
C LEU A 120 20.16 -11.90 -0.61
N THR A 121 21.00 -12.82 -0.14
CA THR A 121 21.53 -12.84 1.25
C THR A 121 22.40 -11.64 1.62
N GLU A 122 22.95 -10.92 0.65
CA GLU A 122 23.78 -9.72 0.81
C GLU A 122 22.96 -8.40 0.87
N ILE A 123 21.64 -8.49 0.76
CA ILE A 123 20.71 -7.35 0.84
C ILE A 123 19.93 -7.45 2.15
N THR A 124 19.74 -6.34 2.83
CA THR A 124 18.88 -6.30 4.01
C THR A 124 17.42 -6.09 3.61
N PHE A 125 16.56 -6.96 4.08
CA PHE A 125 15.12 -6.87 3.90
C PHE A 125 14.44 -6.54 5.22
N ILE A 126 13.46 -5.62 5.19
CA ILE A 126 12.67 -5.23 6.37
C ILE A 126 11.20 -5.25 6.00
N TRP A 127 10.40 -6.06 6.69
CA TRP A 127 8.95 -6.05 6.51
C TRP A 127 8.27 -5.50 7.77
N ALA A 128 7.76 -4.26 7.67
CA ALA A 128 7.03 -3.63 8.77
C ALA A 128 5.54 -3.97 8.69
N GLY A 129 5.05 -4.63 9.72
CA GLY A 129 3.65 -5.06 9.82
C GLY A 129 3.49 -6.37 10.58
N GLY A 130 2.25 -6.78 10.74
CA GLY A 130 1.92 -7.94 11.56
C GLY A 130 0.55 -8.52 11.23
N PHE A 131 -0.01 -9.24 12.18
CA PHE A 131 -1.30 -9.92 12.06
C PHE A 131 -2.41 -9.06 12.64
N SER A 132 -3.09 -8.25 11.84
CA SER A 132 -4.20 -7.39 12.33
C SER A 132 -5.40 -8.18 12.86
N PHE A 133 -5.56 -9.43 12.40
CA PHE A 133 -6.63 -10.32 12.84
C PHE A 133 -6.12 -11.45 13.76
N GLY A 134 -4.88 -11.36 14.27
CA GLY A 134 -4.26 -12.37 15.10
C GLY A 134 -4.34 -13.77 14.46
N GLY A 135 -4.69 -14.80 15.24
CA GLY A 135 -4.81 -16.18 14.77
C GLY A 135 -5.89 -16.45 13.71
N MET A 136 -6.78 -15.48 13.42
CA MET A 136 -7.76 -15.59 12.34
C MET A 136 -7.17 -15.24 10.95
N THR A 137 -5.96 -14.72 10.91
CA THR A 137 -5.25 -14.45 9.66
C THR A 137 -4.97 -15.75 8.92
N ASP A 138 -5.21 -15.79 7.62
CA ASP A 138 -4.87 -16.96 6.82
C ASP A 138 -3.36 -17.18 6.78
N GLY A 139 -2.91 -18.40 7.09
CA GLY A 139 -1.49 -18.74 7.18
C GLY A 139 -0.78 -18.28 8.46
N TYR A 140 -1.51 -17.83 9.50
CA TYR A 140 -0.94 -17.30 10.76
C TYR A 140 0.17 -18.16 11.33
N GLU A 141 -0.08 -19.46 11.58
CA GLU A 141 0.90 -20.37 12.19
C GLU A 141 2.19 -20.51 11.36
N ARG A 142 2.06 -20.52 10.03
CA ARG A 142 3.20 -20.60 9.13
C ARG A 142 4.04 -19.33 9.19
N TYR A 143 3.40 -18.19 9.02
CA TYR A 143 4.12 -16.90 9.00
C TYR A 143 4.69 -16.55 10.37
N LYS A 144 3.98 -16.91 11.46
CA LYS A 144 4.51 -16.74 12.80
C LYS A 144 5.81 -17.50 13.01
N LYS A 145 5.89 -18.77 12.57
CA LYS A 145 7.14 -19.55 12.63
C LYS A 145 8.28 -18.91 11.86
N ILE A 146 8.00 -18.31 10.69
CA ILE A 146 9.02 -17.61 9.91
C ILE A 146 9.45 -16.32 10.62
N MET A 147 8.51 -15.55 11.17
CA MET A 147 8.81 -14.33 11.93
C MET A 147 9.59 -14.62 13.21
N ASP A 148 9.33 -15.75 13.87
CA ASP A 148 10.06 -16.19 15.08
C ASP A 148 11.49 -16.67 14.76
N ASN A 149 11.78 -17.09 13.51
CA ASN A 149 13.09 -17.53 13.05
C ASN A 149 13.30 -17.14 11.56
N PRO A 150 13.47 -15.83 11.25
CA PRO A 150 13.56 -15.34 9.88
C PRO A 150 14.92 -15.65 9.24
N PRO A 151 15.05 -15.55 7.91
CA PRO A 151 16.34 -15.44 7.26
C PRO A 151 17.20 -14.36 7.92
N LYS A 152 18.52 -14.57 7.98
CA LYS A 152 19.45 -13.68 8.72
C LYS A 152 19.41 -12.21 8.27
N ASN A 153 19.10 -11.98 7.01
CA ASN A 153 19.01 -10.68 6.37
C ASN A 153 17.57 -10.14 6.27
N LEU A 154 16.58 -10.80 6.92
CA LEU A 154 15.18 -10.37 6.95
C LEU A 154 14.77 -9.99 8.37
N ILE A 155 14.36 -8.74 8.54
CA ILE A 155 13.94 -8.16 9.82
C ILE A 155 12.43 -7.95 9.81
N PHE A 156 11.76 -8.42 10.86
CA PHE A 156 10.34 -8.17 11.13
C PHE A 156 10.20 -7.32 12.39
N PRO A 157 10.15 -5.98 12.29
CA PRO A 157 9.93 -5.12 13.46
C PRO A 157 8.51 -5.22 14.04
N GLY A 158 7.61 -5.95 13.36
CA GLY A 158 6.22 -6.02 13.75
C GLY A 158 5.42 -4.77 13.35
N ILE A 159 4.31 -4.53 14.04
CA ILE A 159 3.51 -3.31 13.86
C ILE A 159 4.23 -2.18 14.59
N VAL A 160 4.64 -1.17 13.84
CA VAL A 160 5.40 -0.03 14.36
C VAL A 160 4.58 1.26 14.33
N PRO A 161 4.87 2.25 15.21
CA PRO A 161 4.22 3.55 15.15
C PRO A 161 4.62 4.32 13.88
N PRO A 162 3.84 5.32 13.46
CA PRO A 162 4.08 6.06 12.23
C PRO A 162 5.46 6.71 12.14
N GLU A 163 5.99 7.21 13.26
CA GLU A 163 7.32 7.83 13.34
C GLU A 163 8.40 6.80 12.95
N ARG A 164 8.31 5.60 13.52
CA ARG A 164 9.24 4.50 13.17
C ARG A 164 9.03 4.02 11.73
N MET A 165 7.79 4.03 11.23
CA MET A 165 7.53 3.69 9.83
C MET A 165 8.18 4.69 8.86
N ARG A 166 8.13 5.99 9.18
CA ARG A 166 8.83 7.04 8.41
C ARG A 166 10.34 6.82 8.40
N GLU A 167 10.93 6.43 9.53
CA GLU A 167 12.35 6.08 9.60
C GLU A 167 12.69 4.90 8.67
N LEU A 168 11.85 3.87 8.64
CA LEU A 168 12.05 2.72 7.74
C LEU A 168 11.93 3.12 6.26
N TYR A 169 10.98 3.97 5.89
CA TYR A 169 10.91 4.51 4.52
C TYR A 169 12.14 5.33 4.16
N ALA A 170 12.67 6.12 5.10
CA ALA A 170 13.88 6.92 4.88
C ALA A 170 15.16 6.06 4.75
N LEU A 171 15.20 4.89 5.39
CA LEU A 171 16.28 3.91 5.26
C LEU A 171 16.23 3.13 3.94
N ALA A 172 15.07 3.09 3.28
CA ALA A 172 14.86 2.26 2.10
C ALA A 172 15.64 2.79 0.89
N ASP A 173 16.56 1.99 0.35
CA ASP A 173 17.05 2.18 -1.00
C ASP A 173 15.95 1.82 -2.01
N LEU A 174 15.08 0.87 -1.65
CA LEU A 174 13.92 0.47 -2.44
C LEU A 174 12.74 0.08 -1.53
N PHE A 175 11.58 0.68 -1.74
CA PHE A 175 10.32 0.21 -1.17
C PHE A 175 9.68 -0.80 -2.11
N LEU A 176 9.47 -2.03 -1.64
CA LEU A 176 8.88 -3.13 -2.40
C LEU A 176 7.53 -3.55 -1.80
N LEU A 177 6.47 -3.49 -2.62
CA LEU A 177 5.18 -4.08 -2.27
C LEU A 177 4.77 -5.12 -3.34
N PRO A 178 5.05 -6.42 -3.12
CA PRO A 178 4.80 -7.50 -4.09
C PRO A 178 3.36 -8.03 -4.01
N SER A 179 2.40 -7.18 -3.62
CA SER A 179 1.00 -7.56 -3.40
C SER A 179 0.34 -8.14 -4.64
N TYR A 180 -0.46 -9.18 -4.45
CA TYR A 180 -1.27 -9.79 -5.52
C TYR A 180 -2.60 -9.07 -5.72
N ASN A 181 -3.08 -8.35 -4.70
CA ASN A 181 -4.31 -7.57 -4.77
C ASN A 181 -4.27 -6.43 -3.74
N GLU A 182 -4.73 -5.25 -4.13
CA GLU A 182 -4.82 -4.07 -3.29
C GLU A 182 -6.16 -3.36 -3.44
N LEU A 183 -6.54 -2.67 -2.39
CA LEU A 183 -7.73 -1.80 -2.40
C LEU A 183 -7.34 -0.36 -2.74
N PHE A 184 -6.53 0.23 -1.91
CA PHE A 184 -5.80 1.48 -2.09
C PHE A 184 -4.70 1.54 -1.02
N PRO A 185 -3.46 1.15 -1.34
CA PRO A 185 -2.43 0.95 -0.34
C PRO A 185 -1.82 2.26 0.14
N MET A 186 -2.17 2.66 1.36
CA MET A 186 -1.63 3.87 2.00
C MET A 186 -0.10 3.83 2.12
N THR A 187 0.48 2.65 2.33
CA THR A 187 1.93 2.47 2.46
C THR A 187 2.72 2.94 1.24
N ILE A 188 2.13 2.89 0.03
CA ILE A 188 2.75 3.45 -1.18
C ILE A 188 2.78 4.97 -1.10
N LEU A 189 1.69 5.61 -0.69
CA LEU A 189 1.63 7.08 -0.56
C LEU A 189 2.56 7.59 0.53
N GLU A 190 2.64 6.85 1.64
CA GLU A 190 3.54 7.14 2.76
C GLU A 190 5.02 7.04 2.32
N ALA A 191 5.38 5.93 1.65
CA ALA A 191 6.72 5.72 1.11
C ALA A 191 7.08 6.79 0.07
N ALA A 192 6.15 7.12 -0.86
CA ALA A 192 6.32 8.18 -1.86
C ALA A 192 6.56 9.55 -1.21
N SER A 193 5.82 9.87 -0.15
CA SER A 193 5.99 11.14 0.58
C SER A 193 7.31 11.21 1.35
N CYS A 194 7.91 10.07 1.67
CA CYS A 194 9.28 9.96 2.19
C CYS A 194 10.35 9.86 1.10
N GLU A 195 9.98 10.02 -0.18
CA GLU A 195 10.84 9.93 -1.37
C GLU A 195 11.54 8.56 -1.52
N ALA A 196 10.98 7.49 -0.96
CA ALA A 196 11.50 6.15 -1.18
C ALA A 196 11.26 5.71 -2.63
N PRO A 197 12.27 5.17 -3.34
CA PRO A 197 12.08 4.55 -4.66
C PRO A 197 11.09 3.40 -4.59
N ILE A 198 10.11 3.33 -5.48
CA ILE A 198 8.98 2.41 -5.38
C ILE A 198 9.03 1.33 -6.46
N MET A 199 8.98 0.07 -6.05
CA MET A 199 8.81 -1.10 -6.91
C MET A 199 7.58 -1.89 -6.47
N LEU A 200 6.72 -2.24 -7.41
CA LEU A 200 5.44 -2.91 -7.16
C LEU A 200 5.24 -4.07 -8.13
N ARG A 201 4.41 -5.04 -7.73
CA ARG A 201 3.85 -5.99 -8.68
C ARG A 201 3.00 -5.24 -9.71
N ASP A 202 3.06 -5.67 -10.97
CA ASP A 202 2.25 -5.09 -12.05
C ASP A 202 0.76 -5.43 -11.85
N LEU A 203 0.02 -4.52 -11.22
CA LEU A 203 -1.43 -4.62 -11.02
C LEU A 203 -2.13 -3.53 -11.83
N ASP A 204 -3.29 -3.87 -12.43
CA ASP A 204 -4.08 -2.92 -13.21
C ASP A 204 -4.49 -1.68 -12.40
N LEU A 205 -4.76 -1.86 -11.10
CA LEU A 205 -5.02 -0.74 -10.19
C LEU A 205 -3.88 0.29 -10.21
N TYR A 206 -2.64 -0.16 -10.14
CA TYR A 206 -1.49 0.75 -10.07
C TYR A 206 -1.29 1.53 -11.37
N LYS A 207 -1.60 0.92 -12.52
CA LYS A 207 -1.58 1.61 -13.83
C LYS A 207 -2.54 2.80 -13.83
N VAL A 208 -3.70 2.66 -13.18
CA VAL A 208 -4.72 3.71 -13.13
C VAL A 208 -4.40 4.79 -12.10
N ILE A 209 -3.89 4.40 -10.90
CA ILE A 209 -3.72 5.35 -9.80
C ILE A 209 -2.30 5.95 -9.70
N LEU A 210 -1.28 5.34 -10.30
CA LEU A 210 0.11 5.79 -10.18
C LEU A 210 0.74 6.25 -11.50
N ASP A 211 0.04 6.08 -12.62
CA ASP A 211 0.43 6.55 -13.97
C ASP A 211 1.90 6.23 -14.33
N GLY A 212 2.36 5.02 -13.99
CA GLY A 212 3.74 4.58 -14.27
C GLY A 212 4.82 5.19 -13.37
N ASN A 213 4.46 5.94 -12.33
CA ASN A 213 5.42 6.55 -11.41
C ASN A 213 6.04 5.56 -10.40
N TYR A 214 6.33 4.34 -10.85
CA TYR A 214 6.96 3.28 -10.06
C TYR A 214 7.69 2.31 -10.99
N ARG A 215 8.49 1.38 -10.45
CA ARG A 215 8.99 0.22 -11.19
C ARG A 215 7.97 -0.91 -11.10
N ALA A 216 7.34 -1.25 -12.21
CA ALA A 216 6.48 -2.42 -12.31
C ALA A 216 7.30 -3.70 -12.50
N THR A 217 6.87 -4.80 -11.87
CA THR A 217 7.46 -6.14 -12.00
C THR A 217 6.37 -7.20 -11.98
N SER A 218 6.46 -8.19 -12.86
CA SER A 218 5.41 -9.20 -13.03
C SER A 218 5.48 -10.34 -12.01
N ASP A 219 6.71 -10.75 -11.66
CA ASP A 219 6.97 -11.90 -10.81
C ASP A 219 8.25 -11.74 -9.96
N VAL A 220 8.54 -12.73 -9.14
CA VAL A 220 9.70 -12.74 -8.23
C VAL A 220 11.03 -12.69 -8.99
N SER A 221 11.13 -13.33 -10.17
CA SER A 221 12.35 -13.32 -10.97
C SER A 221 12.67 -11.91 -11.44
N GLU A 222 11.68 -11.21 -11.99
CA GLU A 222 11.83 -9.82 -12.42
C GLU A 222 12.11 -8.88 -11.25
N MET A 223 11.46 -9.11 -10.08
CA MET A 223 11.75 -8.36 -8.85
C MET A 223 13.21 -8.54 -8.43
N ARG A 224 13.72 -9.77 -8.43
CA ARG A 224 15.11 -10.09 -8.10
C ARG A 224 16.09 -9.39 -9.04
N GLU A 225 15.85 -9.48 -10.34
CA GLU A 225 16.71 -8.85 -11.34
C GLU A 225 16.74 -7.32 -11.19
N ALA A 226 15.57 -6.71 -10.96
CA ALA A 226 15.45 -5.27 -10.72
C ALA A 226 16.17 -4.83 -9.42
N ILE A 227 16.05 -5.59 -8.34
CA ILE A 227 16.76 -5.30 -7.08
C ILE A 227 18.28 -5.33 -7.31
N LEU A 228 18.79 -6.36 -7.99
CA LEU A 228 20.22 -6.47 -8.31
C LEU A 228 20.68 -5.36 -9.25
N GLU A 229 19.86 -4.98 -10.22
CA GLU A 229 20.14 -3.84 -11.09
C GLU A 229 20.32 -2.56 -10.29
N TYR A 230 19.38 -2.23 -9.40
CA TYR A 230 19.47 -1.01 -8.58
C TYR A 230 20.59 -1.05 -7.55
N LYS A 231 20.87 -2.21 -6.97
CA LYS A 231 22.02 -2.38 -6.08
C LYS A 231 23.35 -2.09 -6.81
N ASN A 232 23.51 -2.59 -8.03
CA ASN A 232 24.73 -2.43 -8.83
C ASN A 232 24.80 -1.07 -9.54
N HIS A 233 23.66 -0.41 -9.75
CA HIS A 233 23.51 0.85 -10.46
C HIS A 233 22.63 1.82 -9.66
N PRO A 234 23.09 2.29 -8.47
CA PRO A 234 22.28 3.13 -7.57
C PRO A 234 21.90 4.49 -8.17
N GLU A 235 22.62 4.95 -9.20
CA GLU A 235 22.27 6.15 -9.95
C GLU A 235 20.87 6.07 -10.61
N LYS A 236 20.40 4.87 -10.95
CA LYS A 236 19.07 4.64 -11.54
C LYS A 236 17.93 4.87 -10.54
N LEU A 237 18.21 4.79 -9.24
CA LEU A 237 17.22 5.09 -8.20
C LEU A 237 16.78 6.56 -8.22
N LYS A 238 17.56 7.45 -8.82
CA LYS A 238 17.20 8.86 -8.93
C LYS A 238 15.89 9.05 -9.70
N ASP A 239 15.69 8.32 -10.79
CA ASP A 239 14.43 8.37 -11.55
C ASP A 239 13.23 7.91 -10.69
N LEU A 240 13.41 6.86 -9.92
CA LEU A 240 12.34 6.38 -9.02
C LEU A 240 12.04 7.35 -7.87
N LYS A 241 13.03 8.09 -7.38
CA LYS A 241 12.82 9.16 -6.39
C LYS A 241 12.00 10.32 -6.98
N GLU A 242 12.31 10.73 -8.20
CA GLU A 242 11.49 11.76 -8.88
C GLU A 242 10.04 11.27 -9.09
N LYS A 243 9.85 10.02 -9.51
CA LYS A 243 8.54 9.39 -9.63
C LYS A 243 7.79 9.34 -8.30
N ALA A 244 8.48 9.03 -7.21
CA ALA A 244 7.89 9.07 -5.86
C ALA A 244 7.42 10.49 -5.48
N ARG A 245 8.17 11.53 -5.84
CA ARG A 245 7.76 12.94 -5.64
C ARG A 245 6.48 13.28 -6.40
N GLU A 246 6.32 12.80 -7.64
CA GLU A 246 5.07 13.02 -8.39
C GLU A 246 3.88 12.34 -7.73
N ILE A 247 4.02 11.10 -7.24
CA ILE A 247 2.97 10.45 -6.42
C ILE A 247 2.65 11.29 -5.18
N SER A 248 3.68 11.72 -4.44
CA SER A 248 3.50 12.53 -3.22
C SER A 248 2.78 13.85 -3.48
N LYS A 249 3.00 14.47 -4.64
CA LYS A 249 2.35 15.71 -5.05
C LYS A 249 0.87 15.48 -5.39
N GLU A 250 0.60 14.45 -6.19
CA GLU A 250 -0.76 14.10 -6.62
C GLU A 250 -1.66 13.73 -5.43
N TYR A 251 -1.14 12.97 -4.47
CA TYR A 251 -1.88 12.47 -3.30
C TYR A 251 -1.61 13.29 -2.03
N SER A 252 -1.25 14.57 -2.16
CA SER A 252 -1.07 15.46 -1.03
C SER A 252 -2.40 15.94 -0.43
N GLU A 253 -2.39 16.25 0.85
CA GLU A 253 -3.54 16.84 1.54
C GLU A 253 -4.00 18.14 0.89
N GLU A 254 -3.06 18.99 0.49
CA GLU A 254 -3.35 20.28 -0.15
C GLU A 254 -4.10 20.10 -1.46
N HIS A 255 -3.64 19.18 -2.32
CA HIS A 255 -4.27 18.90 -3.60
C HIS A 255 -5.67 18.30 -3.40
N LEU A 256 -5.81 17.33 -2.53
CA LEU A 256 -7.10 16.64 -2.30
C LEU A 256 -8.11 17.49 -1.53
N LEU A 257 -7.66 18.46 -0.72
CA LEU A 257 -8.56 19.36 0.02
C LEU A 257 -9.47 20.15 -0.93
N GLU A 258 -8.94 20.67 -2.04
CA GLU A 258 -9.74 21.41 -3.03
C GLU A 258 -10.81 20.52 -3.66
N ILE A 259 -10.47 19.29 -4.00
CA ILE A 259 -11.41 18.30 -4.56
C ILE A 259 -12.51 17.99 -3.55
N TRP A 260 -12.17 17.78 -2.28
CA TRP A 260 -13.12 17.53 -1.20
C TRP A 260 -14.04 18.69 -0.93
N LEU A 261 -13.51 19.92 -0.87
CA LEU A 261 -14.30 21.12 -0.65
C LEU A 261 -15.35 21.31 -1.76
N LYS A 262 -14.92 21.16 -3.02
CA LYS A 262 -15.82 21.22 -4.17
C LYS A 262 -16.92 20.17 -4.08
N PHE A 263 -16.55 18.90 -3.82
CA PHE A 263 -17.49 17.81 -3.68
C PHE A 263 -18.53 18.09 -2.58
N TYR A 264 -18.12 18.51 -1.38
CA TYR A 264 -19.05 18.80 -0.30
C TYR A 264 -19.97 20.00 -0.60
N GLN A 265 -19.48 21.03 -1.27
CA GLN A 265 -20.30 22.17 -1.72
C GLN A 265 -21.40 21.71 -2.70
N GLU A 266 -21.05 20.87 -3.67
CA GLU A 266 -22.01 20.28 -4.62
C GLU A 266 -23.07 19.44 -3.90
N GLN A 267 -22.63 18.54 -3.00
CA GLN A 267 -23.54 17.70 -2.23
C GLN A 267 -24.47 18.51 -1.31
N ALA A 268 -23.97 19.58 -0.69
CA ALA A 268 -24.78 20.47 0.15
C ALA A 268 -25.84 21.24 -0.64
N ALA A 269 -25.51 21.69 -1.86
CA ALA A 269 -26.43 22.35 -2.75
C ALA A 269 -27.61 21.44 -3.18
N LEU A 270 -27.33 20.15 -3.42
CA LEU A 270 -28.33 19.14 -3.76
C LEU A 270 -29.24 18.75 -2.57
N GLY A 271 -28.73 18.89 -1.34
CA GLY A 271 -29.52 18.58 -0.12
C GLY A 271 -30.49 19.67 0.31
N LYS A 272 -30.46 20.86 -0.30
CA LYS A 272 -31.36 21.98 -0.01
C LYS A 272 -32.62 21.99 -0.89
N LYS A 273 -32.74 21.05 -1.80
CA LYS A 273 -33.94 20.81 -2.63
C LYS A 273 -34.76 19.67 -2.03
#